data_f47636ad710fd49a25d22d54adb763ca
#
_entry.id   f47636ad710fd49a25d22d54adb763ca
#
_cell.length_a   1.000
_cell.length_b   1.000
_cell.length_c   1.000
_cell.angle_alpha   90.00
_cell.angle_beta   90.00
_cell.angle_gamma   90.00
#
_symmetry.space_group_name_H-M   'P 1'
#
loop_
_entity.id
_entity.type
_entity.pdbx_description
1 polymer ?
#
loop_
_entity_poly.entity_id
_entity_poly.type
_entity_poly.pdbx_seq_one_letter_code
_entity_poly.pdbx_strand_id
1 'polypeptide(L)'
;GYGYSKKLCEDVTSWFVNNYYPRHKLDIDIVHRGLKCDRVVGLCDVNGRSSRPRAFLIDIQAHIERELYIKTLFHELTHMGQWIDGKLRFRNGKMRYCQEPVENYDYEHQPHEIEARKMENILYDLYLSDKQ
;
A
#
# COMPACT_ATOMS: atom_id res chain seq x y z
N GLY A 1 4.94 9.23 22.51
CA GLY A 1 4.49 9.74 21.27
C GLY A 1 4.11 8.70 20.25
N TYR A 2 3.41 9.18 19.29
CA TYR A 2 2.96 8.33 18.18
C TYR A 2 3.99 8.34 17.06
N GLY A 3 3.95 7.28 16.23
CA GLY A 3 4.93 7.10 15.18
C GLY A 3 4.75 8.01 13.98
N TYR A 4 3.57 8.61 13.83
CA TYR A 4 3.27 9.42 12.67
C TYR A 4 3.92 10.79 12.72
N SER A 5 4.52 11.18 11.60
CA SER A 5 4.81 12.57 11.28
C SER A 5 4.69 12.71 9.77
N LYS A 6 4.34 13.91 9.32
CA LYS A 6 4.23 14.17 7.89
C LYS A 6 5.55 13.88 7.18
N LYS A 7 6.65 14.28 7.80
CA LYS A 7 7.98 14.06 7.24
C LYS A 7 8.31 12.57 7.11
N LEU A 8 7.97 11.78 8.13
CA LEU A 8 8.20 10.34 8.08
C LEU A 8 7.38 9.69 6.97
N CYS A 9 6.11 10.07 6.85
CA CYS A 9 5.24 9.57 5.79
C CYS A 9 5.82 9.86 4.41
N GLU A 10 6.24 11.09 4.19
CA GLU A 10 6.84 11.50 2.92
C GLU A 10 8.15 10.74 2.65
N ASP A 11 8.97 10.55 3.67
CA ASP A 11 10.24 9.86 3.52
C ASP A 11 10.05 8.40 3.15
N VAL A 12 9.17 7.70 3.86
CA VAL A 12 8.88 6.28 3.58
C VAL A 12 8.29 6.12 2.19
N THR A 13 7.31 6.95 1.84
CA THR A 13 6.65 6.86 0.54
C THR A 13 7.62 7.16 -0.59
N SER A 14 8.43 8.21 -0.46
CA SER A 14 9.44 8.56 -1.46
C SER A 14 10.48 7.47 -1.62
N TRP A 15 10.94 6.89 -0.51
CA TRP A 15 11.90 5.79 -0.55
C TRP A 15 11.33 4.61 -1.35
N PHE A 16 10.07 4.24 -1.09
CA PHE A 16 9.43 3.15 -1.80
C PHE A 16 9.32 3.43 -3.30
N VAL A 17 8.79 4.61 -3.65
CA VAL A 17 8.61 4.97 -5.06
C VAL A 17 9.96 5.05 -5.78
N ASN A 18 10.95 5.65 -5.16
CA ASN A 18 12.27 5.81 -5.80
C ASN A 18 12.98 4.48 -6.01
N ASN A 19 12.74 3.50 -5.15
CA ASN A 19 13.38 2.20 -5.28
C ASN A 19 12.63 1.25 -6.23
N TYR A 20 11.33 1.37 -6.34
CA TYR A 20 10.53 0.39 -7.08
C TYR A 20 9.80 0.96 -8.28
N TYR A 21 9.49 2.26 -8.29
CA TYR A 21 8.72 2.88 -9.37
C TYR A 21 9.30 4.24 -9.76
N PRO A 22 10.63 4.32 -10.00
CA PRO A 22 11.27 5.64 -10.17
C PRO A 22 10.86 6.39 -11.44
N ARG A 23 10.26 5.69 -12.40
CA ARG A 23 9.85 6.31 -13.68
C ARG A 23 8.36 6.51 -13.80
N HIS A 24 7.61 6.15 -12.77
CA HIS A 24 6.15 6.27 -12.78
C HIS A 24 5.73 7.63 -12.25
N LYS A 25 4.75 8.23 -12.88
CA LYS A 25 4.10 9.43 -12.37
C LYS A 25 2.90 8.99 -11.55
N LEU A 26 3.05 9.03 -10.24
CA LEU A 26 2.04 8.56 -9.32
C LEU A 26 1.45 9.71 -8.53
N ASP A 27 0.15 9.66 -8.33
CA ASP A 27 -0.58 10.60 -7.49
C ASP A 27 -1.04 9.83 -6.25
N ILE A 28 -0.37 10.07 -5.13
CA ILE A 28 -0.60 9.31 -3.91
C ILE A 28 -1.07 10.25 -2.82
N ASP A 29 -2.32 10.05 -2.38
CA ASP A 29 -2.89 10.76 -1.26
C ASP A 29 -2.94 9.82 -0.05
N ILE A 30 -2.34 10.26 1.05
CA ILE A 30 -2.34 9.46 2.28
C ILE A 30 -3.11 10.23 3.32
N VAL A 31 -4.21 9.64 3.79
CA VAL A 31 -5.08 10.23 4.80
C VAL A 31 -4.79 9.56 6.13
N HIS A 32 -4.49 10.38 7.12
CA HIS A 32 -4.21 9.90 8.47
C HIS A 32 -5.44 10.10 9.34
N ARG A 33 -5.89 8.99 9.95
CA ARG A 33 -7.05 9.03 10.83
C ARG A 33 -6.61 8.96 12.27
N GLY A 34 -7.16 9.87 13.09
CA GLY A 34 -6.80 9.96 14.49
C GLY A 34 -7.54 9.00 15.40
N LEU A 35 -8.57 8.33 14.91
CA LEU A 35 -9.38 7.43 15.71
C LEU A 35 -9.04 5.98 15.36
N LYS A 36 -9.44 5.08 16.25
CA LYS A 36 -9.27 3.65 16.00
C LYS A 36 -10.19 3.24 14.87
N CYS A 37 -9.64 3.09 13.71
CA CYS A 37 -10.35 2.56 12.56
C CYS A 37 -9.47 1.51 11.90
N ASP A 38 -10.11 0.59 11.23
CA ASP A 38 -9.38 -0.41 10.46
C ASP A 38 -8.66 0.28 9.31
N ARG A 39 -7.55 -0.31 8.91
CA ARG A 39 -6.82 0.17 7.73
C ARG A 39 -7.67 -0.07 6.51
N VAL A 40 -7.76 0.93 5.68
CA VAL A 40 -8.48 0.83 4.42
C VAL A 40 -7.58 1.38 3.33
N VAL A 41 -7.41 0.61 2.27
CA VAL A 41 -6.79 1.10 1.05
C VAL A 41 -7.89 1.39 0.07
N GLY A 42 -8.05 2.67 -0.24
CA GLY A 42 -8.93 3.07 -1.30
C GLY A 42 -8.09 3.24 -2.57
N LEU A 43 -8.36 2.45 -3.57
CA LEU A 43 -7.74 2.64 -4.86
C LEU A 43 -8.64 3.54 -5.68
N CYS A 44 -8.09 4.70 -6.02
CA CYS A 44 -8.82 5.69 -6.75
C CYS A 44 -8.14 5.92 -8.10
N ASP A 45 -8.57 5.19 -9.11
CA ASP A 45 -8.25 5.55 -10.48
C ASP A 45 -9.08 6.78 -10.80
N VAL A 46 -8.42 7.86 -11.18
CA VAL A 46 -9.06 9.15 -11.43
C VAL A 46 -10.26 9.03 -12.37
N ASN A 47 -10.19 8.13 -13.33
CA ASN A 47 -11.26 7.94 -14.28
C ASN A 47 -12.07 6.66 -14.06
N GLY A 48 -11.65 5.82 -13.10
CA GLY A 48 -12.28 4.54 -12.83
C GLY A 48 -12.25 3.56 -14.00
N ARG A 49 -11.39 3.78 -14.98
CA ARG A 49 -11.37 3.02 -16.22
C ARG A 49 -10.05 2.35 -16.54
N SER A 50 -8.98 2.76 -15.89
CA SER A 50 -7.68 2.23 -16.22
C SER A 50 -7.46 0.86 -15.57
N SER A 51 -6.93 -0.09 -16.34
CA SER A 51 -6.47 -1.36 -15.77
C SER A 51 -5.16 -1.20 -15.02
N ARG A 52 -4.49 -0.05 -15.17
CA ARG A 52 -3.24 0.29 -14.47
C ARG A 52 -3.37 1.66 -13.83
N PRO A 53 -4.00 1.74 -12.67
CA PRO A 53 -4.21 3.04 -12.03
C PRO A 53 -2.89 3.71 -11.64
N ARG A 54 -2.91 5.05 -11.60
CA ARG A 54 -1.77 5.86 -11.20
C ARG A 54 -2.10 6.80 -10.05
N ALA A 55 -3.36 6.87 -9.65
CA ALA A 55 -3.83 7.67 -8.53
C ALA A 55 -4.35 6.75 -7.44
N PHE A 56 -3.85 6.94 -6.24
CA PHE A 56 -4.15 6.05 -5.11
C PHE A 56 -4.48 6.87 -3.88
N LEU A 57 -5.44 6.36 -3.12
CA LEU A 57 -5.78 6.90 -1.81
C LEU A 57 -5.48 5.84 -0.76
N ILE A 58 -4.68 6.19 0.21
CA ILE A 58 -4.30 5.29 1.31
C ILE A 58 -4.79 5.90 2.62
N ASP A 59 -5.63 5.15 3.33
CA ASP A 59 -6.04 5.50 4.69
C ASP A 59 -5.18 4.74 5.68
N ILE A 60 -4.61 5.45 6.65
CA ILE A 60 -3.76 4.84 7.64
C ILE A 60 -4.01 5.45 9.01
N GLN A 61 -3.95 4.64 10.05
CA GLN A 61 -4.13 5.10 11.41
C GLN A 61 -2.90 5.89 11.88
N ALA A 62 -3.13 7.09 12.40
CA ALA A 62 -2.04 7.97 12.81
C ALA A 62 -1.52 7.66 14.22
N HIS A 63 -2.38 7.19 15.11
CA HIS A 63 -2.06 7.02 16.52
C HIS A 63 -1.63 5.59 16.84
N ILE A 64 -0.53 5.16 16.21
CA ILE A 64 0.08 3.86 16.46
C ILE A 64 1.57 4.07 16.59
N GLU A 65 2.27 3.08 17.17
CA GLU A 65 3.71 3.23 17.38
C GLU A 65 4.47 3.22 16.04
N ARG A 66 5.70 3.75 16.07
CA ARG A 66 6.45 4.05 14.87
C ARG A 66 6.71 2.82 13.98
N GLU A 67 7.16 1.72 14.58
CA GLU A 67 7.43 0.51 13.79
C GLU A 67 6.17 0.01 13.09
N LEU A 68 5.07 -0.07 13.85
CA LEU A 68 3.80 -0.51 13.29
C LEU A 68 3.31 0.44 12.20
N TYR A 69 3.48 1.75 12.39
CA TYR A 69 3.12 2.74 11.38
C TYR A 69 3.87 2.51 10.07
N ILE A 70 5.20 2.36 10.16
CA ILE A 70 6.02 2.17 8.95
C ILE A 70 5.65 0.88 8.24
N LYS A 71 5.48 -0.21 9.00
CA LYS A 71 5.08 -1.50 8.41
C LYS A 71 3.70 -1.42 7.78
N THR A 72 2.76 -0.74 8.42
CA THR A 72 1.41 -0.56 7.89
C THR A 72 1.47 0.24 6.58
N LEU A 73 2.26 1.30 6.54
CA LEU A 73 2.41 2.09 5.33
C LEU A 73 3.02 1.24 4.21
N PHE A 74 4.04 0.44 4.50
CA PHE A 74 4.60 -0.45 3.49
C PHE A 74 3.61 -1.52 3.02
N HIS A 75 2.76 -2.01 3.92
CA HIS A 75 1.70 -2.95 3.54
C HIS A 75 0.79 -2.32 2.49
N GLU A 76 0.35 -1.09 2.73
CA GLU A 76 -0.53 -0.38 1.80
C GLU A 76 0.19 0.00 0.51
N LEU A 77 1.45 0.40 0.60
CA LEU A 77 2.25 0.70 -0.59
C LEU A 77 2.49 -0.55 -1.44
N THR A 78 2.60 -1.72 -0.80
CA THR A 78 2.70 -2.98 -1.53
C THR A 78 1.44 -3.25 -2.34
N HIS A 79 0.26 -3.00 -1.77
CA HIS A 79 -0.98 -3.11 -2.54
C HIS A 79 -0.97 -2.14 -3.73
N MET A 80 -0.53 -0.91 -3.52
CA MET A 80 -0.39 0.04 -4.62
C MET A 80 0.49 -0.55 -5.73
N GLY A 81 1.63 -1.12 -5.35
CA GLY A 81 2.53 -1.75 -6.32
C GLY A 81 1.87 -2.89 -7.08
N GLN A 82 1.04 -3.69 -6.40
CA GLN A 82 0.30 -4.78 -7.04
C GLN A 82 -0.62 -4.26 -8.15
N TRP A 83 -1.27 -3.13 -7.91
CA TRP A 83 -2.09 -2.49 -8.95
C TRP A 83 -1.24 -1.91 -10.08
N ILE A 84 -0.13 -1.26 -9.76
CA ILE A 84 0.77 -0.71 -10.77
C ILE A 84 1.31 -1.81 -11.67
N ASP A 85 1.73 -2.92 -11.07
CA ASP A 85 2.31 -4.06 -11.80
C ASP A 85 1.26 -4.86 -12.56
N GLY A 86 -0.02 -4.59 -12.32
CA GLY A 86 -1.09 -5.30 -12.98
C GLY A 86 -1.41 -6.67 -12.38
N LYS A 87 -0.86 -6.99 -11.22
CA LYS A 87 -1.19 -8.23 -10.50
C LYS A 87 -2.60 -8.18 -9.95
N LEU A 88 -3.00 -7.01 -9.42
CA LEU A 88 -4.37 -6.75 -8.98
C LEU A 88 -5.12 -6.02 -10.08
N ARG A 89 -6.32 -6.49 -10.39
CA ARG A 89 -7.19 -5.89 -11.41
C ARG A 89 -8.63 -6.14 -11.08
N PHE A 90 -9.51 -5.22 -11.52
CA PHE A 90 -10.93 -5.49 -11.60
C PHE A 90 -11.27 -6.01 -13.00
N ARG A 91 -12.00 -7.09 -13.04
CA ARG A 91 -12.49 -7.63 -14.32
C ARG A 91 -13.88 -8.20 -14.09
N ASN A 92 -14.85 -7.70 -14.88
CA ASN A 92 -16.24 -8.10 -14.75
C ASN A 92 -16.77 -7.88 -13.33
N GLY A 93 -16.35 -6.77 -12.69
CA GLY A 93 -16.79 -6.43 -11.34
C GLY A 93 -16.13 -7.20 -10.23
N LYS A 94 -15.14 -8.03 -10.53
CA LYS A 94 -14.45 -8.85 -9.53
C LYS A 94 -12.97 -8.48 -9.45
N MET A 95 -12.45 -8.47 -8.22
CA MET A 95 -11.03 -8.25 -8.02
C MET A 95 -10.27 -9.56 -8.25
N ARG A 96 -9.20 -9.49 -9.02
CA ARG A 96 -8.35 -10.63 -9.34
C ARG A 96 -6.91 -10.32 -8.99
N TYR A 97 -6.22 -11.33 -8.49
CA TYR A 97 -4.78 -11.27 -8.25
C TYR A 97 -4.11 -12.33 -9.11
N CYS A 98 -3.22 -11.89 -10.00
CA CYS A 98 -2.57 -12.80 -10.97
C CYS A 98 -3.60 -13.65 -11.72
N GLN A 99 -4.71 -13.02 -12.09
CA GLN A 99 -5.82 -13.59 -12.87
C GLN A 99 -6.76 -14.50 -12.06
N GLU A 100 -6.49 -14.75 -10.79
CA GLU A 100 -7.36 -15.54 -9.94
C GLU A 100 -8.31 -14.66 -9.15
N PRO A 101 -9.63 -15.00 -9.08
CA PRO A 101 -10.54 -14.23 -8.25
C PRO A 101 -10.15 -14.24 -6.78
N VAL A 102 -10.03 -13.07 -6.19
CA VAL A 102 -9.65 -12.93 -4.78
C VAL A 102 -10.72 -13.51 -3.87
N GLU A 103 -11.98 -13.45 -4.29
CA GLU A 103 -13.11 -13.96 -3.51
C GLU A 103 -13.07 -15.47 -3.26
N ASN A 104 -12.24 -16.22 -4.01
CA ASN A 104 -12.08 -17.65 -3.81
C ASN A 104 -11.36 -17.98 -2.50
N TYR A 105 -10.81 -16.97 -1.83
CA TYR A 105 -10.06 -17.15 -0.58
C TYR A 105 -10.69 -16.31 0.51
N ASP A 106 -10.63 -16.80 1.75
CA ASP A 106 -10.98 -15.95 2.89
C ASP A 106 -9.91 -14.89 3.06
N TYR A 107 -10.19 -13.83 3.83
CA TYR A 107 -9.31 -12.66 3.89
C TYR A 107 -7.87 -13.01 4.24
N GLU A 108 -7.67 -13.90 5.21
CA GLU A 108 -6.32 -14.25 5.66
C GLU A 108 -5.51 -14.99 4.60
N HIS A 109 -6.18 -15.67 3.68
CA HIS A 109 -5.52 -16.50 2.65
C HIS A 109 -5.54 -15.87 1.27
N GLN A 110 -6.03 -14.64 1.13
CA GLN A 110 -5.99 -13.95 -0.15
C GLN A 110 -4.54 -13.69 -0.57
N PRO A 111 -4.15 -14.10 -1.79
CA PRO A 111 -2.75 -14.04 -2.20
C PRO A 111 -2.12 -12.66 -2.12
N HIS A 112 -2.88 -11.61 -2.46
CA HIS A 112 -2.36 -10.24 -2.42
C HIS A 112 -2.12 -9.79 -0.97
N GLU A 113 -2.92 -10.27 -0.01
CA GLU A 113 -2.70 -9.96 1.40
C GLU A 113 -1.52 -10.72 1.96
N ILE A 114 -1.33 -11.98 1.52
CA ILE A 114 -0.16 -12.76 1.93
C ILE A 114 1.12 -12.07 1.48
N GLU A 115 1.16 -11.62 0.23
CA GLU A 115 2.32 -10.89 -0.28
C GLU A 115 2.55 -9.60 0.51
N ALA A 116 1.50 -8.83 0.78
CA ALA A 116 1.64 -7.57 1.50
C ALA A 116 2.14 -7.77 2.93
N ARG A 117 1.66 -8.80 3.62
CA ARG A 117 2.15 -9.12 4.98
C ARG A 117 3.60 -9.54 5.00
N LYS A 118 4.02 -10.27 3.97
CA LYS A 118 5.42 -10.66 3.81
C LYS A 118 6.29 -9.45 3.51
N MET A 119 5.86 -8.61 2.58
CA MET A 119 6.65 -7.47 2.13
C MET A 119 6.77 -6.38 3.18
N GLU A 120 5.76 -6.18 4.03
CA GLU A 120 5.85 -5.13 5.04
C GLU A 120 7.05 -5.31 5.96
N ASN A 121 7.39 -6.53 6.31
CA ASN A 121 8.55 -6.81 7.14
C ASN A 121 9.86 -6.68 6.36
N ILE A 122 9.90 -7.20 5.14
CA ILE A 122 11.09 -7.12 4.30
C ILE A 122 11.41 -5.66 3.99
N LEU A 123 10.40 -4.88 3.60
CA LEU A 123 10.59 -3.48 3.27
C LEU A 123 11.00 -2.64 4.47
N TYR A 124 10.45 -2.95 5.64
CA TYR A 124 10.84 -2.27 6.87
C TYR A 124 12.33 -2.46 7.15
N ASP A 125 12.82 -3.69 7.06
CA ASP A 125 14.22 -3.99 7.31
C ASP A 125 15.13 -3.31 6.28
N LEU A 126 14.75 -3.32 5.01
CA LEU A 126 15.51 -2.66 3.96
C LEU A 126 15.55 -1.14 4.15
N TYR A 127 14.42 -0.57 4.51
CA TYR A 127 14.32 0.87 4.75
C TYR A 127 15.24 1.29 5.90
N LEU A 128 15.21 0.56 7.00
CA LEU A 128 16.07 0.87 8.15
C LEU A 128 17.55 0.74 7.78
N SER A 129 17.91 -0.28 7.03
CA SER A 129 19.30 -0.46 6.58
C SER A 129 19.76 0.73 5.73
N ASP A 130 18.89 1.23 4.88
CA ASP A 130 19.21 2.36 4.00
C ASP A 130 19.38 3.67 4.76
N LYS A 131 18.74 3.80 5.93
CA LYS A 131 18.78 5.02 6.72
C LYS A 131 19.92 5.06 7.75
N GLN A 132 20.65 3.99 7.88
CA GLN A 132 21.80 3.94 8.78
C GLN A 132 23.07 4.51 8.15
#